data_1946773177cc34f57e306d09b1d894df
#
_entry.id   1946773177cc34f57e306d09b1d894df
#
_cell.length_a   1.000
_cell.length_b   1.000
_cell.length_c   1.000
_cell.angle_alpha   90.00
_cell.angle_beta   90.00
_cell.angle_gamma   90.00
#
_symmetry.space_group_name_H-M   'P 1'
#
loop_
_entity.id
_entity.type
_entity.pdbx_description
1 polymer ?
#
loop_
_entity_poly.entity_id
_entity_poly.type
_entity_poly.pdbx_seq_one_letter_code
_entity_poly.pdbx_strand_id
1 'polypeptide(L)'
;QVSTADIAQPSVASAGAVLMDGATGKVLFSKNGDTKYYPASITKLMTALVVAENCSLDDTVTFSAAATTNLESGAVSIGMTEGDTMTVRQCLYALLLKSANEVGNALAEHVAGSNQAFADKMNAKAAALGCTNTHFTNPHGLNDPDHYTTAHDMALIARAAFQNDVVKTVASTRTYTLPATKKNPSGLTVTMGHKMLNPSDSRYYEGIIGGKTGYTSKAGNTLVTVAERNGVRMIAVVMKSQSTHYTD
;
A
#
# COMPACT_ATOMS: atom_id res chain seq x y z
N GLN A 1 2.02 8.16 -30.79
CA GLN A 1 3.11 7.74 -29.88
C GLN A 1 3.88 8.98 -29.47
N VAL A 2 3.76 9.39 -28.21
CA VAL A 2 4.61 10.46 -27.68
C VAL A 2 5.99 9.86 -27.46
N SER A 3 7.00 10.43 -28.09
CA SER A 3 8.38 10.02 -27.91
C SER A 3 8.83 10.37 -26.48
N THR A 4 9.46 9.42 -25.78
CA THR A 4 10.02 9.69 -24.45
C THR A 4 11.15 10.74 -24.48
N ALA A 5 11.72 11.01 -25.66
CA ALA A 5 12.73 12.04 -25.85
C ALA A 5 12.17 13.48 -25.79
N ASP A 6 10.85 13.63 -25.98
CA ASP A 6 10.19 14.94 -26.00
C ASP A 6 9.60 15.35 -24.64
N ILE A 7 9.68 14.48 -23.63
CA ILE A 7 9.18 14.75 -22.28
C ILE A 7 10.37 15.27 -21.44
N ALA A 8 10.22 16.49 -20.91
CA ALA A 8 11.18 17.01 -19.94
C ALA A 8 11.22 16.08 -18.72
N GLN A 9 12.42 15.61 -18.35
CA GLN A 9 12.58 14.74 -17.19
C GLN A 9 12.30 15.53 -15.91
N PRO A 10 11.43 15.01 -15.00
CA PRO A 10 11.14 15.68 -13.75
C PRO A 10 12.37 15.70 -12.83
N SER A 11 12.45 16.73 -11.99
CA SER A 11 13.43 16.78 -10.89
C SER A 11 12.70 16.45 -9.59
N VAL A 12 13.16 15.43 -8.88
CA VAL A 12 12.56 14.98 -7.63
C VAL A 12 13.57 14.99 -6.48
N ALA A 13 13.12 15.34 -5.28
CA ALA A 13 13.96 15.43 -4.08
C ALA A 13 14.16 14.09 -3.39
N SER A 14 13.31 13.10 -3.63
CA SER A 14 13.42 11.77 -3.04
C SER A 14 14.67 11.02 -3.51
N ALA A 15 15.13 10.08 -2.69
CA ALA A 15 16.30 9.26 -3.02
C ALA A 15 16.02 8.32 -4.20
N GLY A 16 14.79 7.79 -4.32
CA GLY A 16 14.39 6.94 -5.43
C GLY A 16 13.00 7.32 -5.93
N ALA A 17 12.79 7.23 -7.24
CA ALA A 17 11.50 7.48 -7.85
C ALA A 17 11.36 6.77 -9.19
N VAL A 18 10.15 6.34 -9.52
CA VAL A 18 9.79 5.77 -10.82
C VAL A 18 8.44 6.32 -11.25
N LEU A 19 8.35 6.70 -12.52
CA LEU A 19 7.08 6.96 -13.20
C LEU A 19 6.88 5.88 -14.26
N MET A 20 5.74 5.21 -14.24
CA MET A 20 5.42 4.07 -15.09
C MET A 20 4.09 4.28 -15.81
N ASP A 21 4.03 3.88 -17.09
CA ASP A 21 2.78 3.74 -17.82
C ASP A 21 1.98 2.56 -17.24
N GLY A 22 0.78 2.82 -16.75
CA GLY A 22 -0.05 1.80 -16.09
C GLY A 22 -0.61 0.75 -17.06
N ALA A 23 -0.74 1.05 -18.33
CA ALA A 23 -1.25 0.12 -19.32
C ALA A 23 -0.18 -0.87 -19.79
N THR A 24 1.06 -0.39 -20.01
CA THR A 24 2.14 -1.18 -20.62
C THR A 24 3.19 -1.64 -19.64
N GLY A 25 3.33 -1.00 -18.48
CA GLY A 25 4.43 -1.22 -17.54
C GLY A 25 5.74 -0.56 -17.98
N LYS A 26 5.70 0.28 -19.01
CA LYS A 26 6.90 0.99 -19.48
C LYS A 26 7.32 2.04 -18.46
N VAL A 27 8.60 2.05 -18.11
CA VAL A 27 9.20 3.08 -17.25
C VAL A 27 9.44 4.35 -18.07
N LEU A 28 8.85 5.46 -17.64
CA LEU A 28 8.97 6.76 -18.30
C LEU A 28 10.00 7.65 -17.64
N PHE A 29 10.25 7.46 -16.35
CA PHE A 29 11.26 8.16 -15.56
C PHE A 29 11.76 7.23 -14.46
N SER A 30 13.06 7.27 -14.18
CA SER A 30 13.68 6.51 -13.10
C SER A 30 14.83 7.28 -12.47
N LYS A 31 14.77 7.42 -11.15
CA LYS A 31 15.86 7.90 -10.31
C LYS A 31 16.14 6.82 -9.28
N ASN A 32 17.32 6.18 -9.39
CA ASN A 32 17.66 5.05 -8.50
C ASN A 32 16.53 4.01 -8.41
N GLY A 33 15.89 3.73 -9.55
CA GLY A 33 14.70 2.88 -9.62
C GLY A 33 14.94 1.43 -9.19
N ASP A 34 16.19 0.95 -9.24
CA ASP A 34 16.57 -0.41 -8.85
C ASP A 34 17.36 -0.46 -7.53
N THR A 35 17.45 0.66 -6.81
CA THR A 35 18.05 0.71 -5.47
C THR A 35 17.06 0.18 -4.43
N LYS A 36 17.54 -0.68 -3.53
CA LYS A 36 16.72 -1.26 -2.46
C LYS A 36 16.50 -0.26 -1.34
N TYR A 37 15.22 -0.14 -0.92
CA TYR A 37 14.79 0.70 0.19
C TYR A 37 13.79 -0.04 1.07
N TYR A 38 13.63 0.42 2.30
CA TYR A 38 12.52 -0.02 3.15
C TYR A 38 11.22 0.61 2.63
N PRO A 39 10.19 -0.19 2.34
CA PRO A 39 8.95 0.33 1.76
C PRO A 39 8.01 1.00 2.77
N ALA A 40 8.08 0.63 4.04
CA ALA A 40 7.08 0.99 5.02
C ALA A 40 5.67 0.54 4.58
N SER A 41 4.64 1.31 4.87
CA SER A 41 3.24 0.91 4.66
C SER A 41 2.79 0.82 3.21
N ILE A 42 3.60 1.22 2.22
CA ILE A 42 3.25 0.93 0.82
C ILE A 42 3.26 -0.60 0.54
N THR A 43 3.93 -1.39 1.38
CA THR A 43 3.82 -2.86 1.43
C THR A 43 2.36 -3.33 1.43
N LYS A 44 1.47 -2.58 2.06
CA LYS A 44 0.05 -2.97 2.23
C LYS A 44 -0.70 -3.07 0.91
N LEU A 45 -0.23 -2.43 -0.16
CA LEU A 45 -0.81 -2.64 -1.50
C LEU A 45 -0.60 -4.10 -1.96
N MET A 46 0.57 -4.67 -1.73
CA MET A 46 0.81 -6.08 -2.02
C MET A 46 -0.03 -6.99 -1.12
N THR A 47 -0.13 -6.67 0.14
CA THR A 47 -0.97 -7.42 1.10
C THR A 47 -2.42 -7.44 0.62
N ALA A 48 -2.97 -6.29 0.27
CA ALA A 48 -4.34 -6.18 -0.24
C ALA A 48 -4.55 -6.99 -1.52
N LEU A 49 -3.58 -6.96 -2.44
CA LEU A 49 -3.65 -7.72 -3.68
C LEU A 49 -3.69 -9.23 -3.42
N VAL A 50 -2.80 -9.74 -2.57
CA VAL A 50 -2.76 -11.17 -2.22
C VAL A 50 -4.06 -11.59 -1.52
N VAL A 51 -4.57 -10.77 -0.61
CA VAL A 51 -5.85 -11.04 0.07
C VAL A 51 -7.00 -11.07 -0.93
N ALA A 52 -7.10 -10.09 -1.80
CA ALA A 52 -8.17 -10.01 -2.80
C ALA A 52 -8.18 -11.21 -3.75
N GLU A 53 -7.01 -11.77 -4.05
CA GLU A 53 -6.87 -12.93 -4.93
C GLU A 53 -7.17 -14.27 -4.25
N ASN A 54 -7.19 -14.32 -2.91
CA ASN A 54 -7.25 -15.58 -2.14
C ASN A 54 -8.48 -15.72 -1.24
N CYS A 55 -9.30 -14.68 -1.05
CA CYS A 55 -10.45 -14.71 -0.15
C CYS A 55 -11.69 -14.09 -0.76
N SER A 56 -12.86 -14.51 -0.24
CA SER A 56 -14.11 -13.79 -0.45
C SER A 56 -14.15 -12.53 0.45
N LEU A 57 -14.67 -11.43 -0.08
CA LEU A 57 -14.84 -10.18 0.68
C LEU A 57 -15.79 -10.33 1.86
N ASP A 58 -16.69 -11.30 1.83
CA ASP A 58 -17.70 -11.54 2.87
C ASP A 58 -17.23 -12.53 3.94
N ASP A 59 -16.02 -13.11 3.80
CA ASP A 59 -15.43 -13.95 4.83
C ASP A 59 -15.26 -13.15 6.13
N THR A 60 -15.49 -13.82 7.27
CA THR A 60 -15.27 -13.24 8.59
C THR A 60 -13.83 -13.46 9.03
N VAL A 61 -13.14 -12.38 9.34
CA VAL A 61 -11.79 -12.39 9.91
C VAL A 61 -11.91 -12.24 11.42
N THR A 62 -11.38 -13.20 12.17
CA THR A 62 -11.32 -13.16 13.65
C THR A 62 -9.91 -12.76 14.07
N PHE A 63 -9.82 -11.72 14.90
CA PHE A 63 -8.53 -11.19 15.37
C PHE A 63 -8.03 -12.04 16.53
N SER A 64 -6.84 -12.61 16.36
CA SER A 64 -6.16 -13.38 17.40
C SER A 64 -5.40 -12.45 18.37
N ALA A 65 -4.98 -13.01 19.51
CA ALA A 65 -4.07 -12.32 20.41
C ALA A 65 -2.74 -12.00 19.70
N ALA A 66 -2.21 -12.93 18.93
CA ALA A 66 -0.95 -12.72 18.19
C ALA A 66 -1.01 -11.57 17.19
N ALA A 67 -2.15 -11.40 16.52
CA ALA A 67 -2.34 -10.31 15.55
C ALA A 67 -2.42 -8.93 16.22
N THR A 68 -2.97 -8.86 17.43
CA THR A 68 -3.36 -7.61 18.11
C THR A 68 -2.42 -7.19 19.23
N THR A 69 -1.50 -8.05 19.65
CA THR A 69 -0.50 -7.77 20.68
C THR A 69 0.90 -7.67 20.07
N ASN A 70 1.86 -7.17 20.87
CA ASN A 70 3.26 -7.04 20.44
C ASN A 70 3.45 -6.17 19.19
N LEU A 71 2.53 -5.25 18.96
CA LEU A 71 2.72 -4.23 17.94
C LEU A 71 3.86 -3.29 18.38
N GLU A 72 4.69 -2.89 17.42
CA GLU A 72 5.76 -1.94 17.68
C GLU A 72 5.20 -0.63 18.23
N SER A 73 5.89 -0.03 19.21
CA SER A 73 5.47 1.25 19.80
C SER A 73 5.33 2.32 18.72
N GLY A 74 4.20 3.02 18.70
CA GLY A 74 3.89 4.03 17.69
C GLY A 74 3.35 3.47 16.38
N ALA A 75 3.22 2.15 16.23
CA ALA A 75 2.61 1.56 15.05
C ALA A 75 1.13 1.93 14.94
N VAL A 76 0.68 2.25 13.73
CA VAL A 76 -0.72 2.62 13.49
C VAL A 76 -1.66 1.44 13.74
N SER A 77 -2.73 1.71 14.48
CA SER A 77 -3.73 0.71 14.89
C SER A 77 -5.12 1.33 14.92
N ILE A 78 -6.14 0.51 14.77
CA ILE A 78 -7.55 0.88 15.00
C ILE A 78 -8.09 0.30 16.32
N GLY A 79 -7.22 -0.24 17.17
CA GLY A 79 -7.57 -0.75 18.48
C GLY A 79 -8.32 -2.07 18.48
N MET A 80 -8.06 -2.94 17.52
CA MET A 80 -8.63 -4.29 17.51
C MET A 80 -8.04 -5.12 18.65
N THR A 81 -8.86 -5.95 19.25
CA THR A 81 -8.46 -6.85 20.35
C THR A 81 -8.87 -8.28 20.04
N GLU A 82 -8.27 -9.22 20.77
CA GLU A 82 -8.56 -10.66 20.61
C GLU A 82 -10.07 -10.92 20.64
N GLY A 83 -10.55 -11.68 19.66
CA GLY A 83 -11.94 -12.04 19.50
C GLY A 83 -12.81 -11.04 18.73
N ASP A 84 -12.32 -9.84 18.45
CA ASP A 84 -13.00 -8.92 17.53
C ASP A 84 -13.07 -9.54 16.13
N THR A 85 -14.12 -9.20 15.39
CA THR A 85 -14.32 -9.70 14.02
C THR A 85 -14.66 -8.56 13.08
N MET A 86 -14.20 -8.69 11.84
CA MET A 86 -14.62 -7.86 10.70
C MET A 86 -14.65 -8.73 9.44
N THR A 87 -15.38 -8.31 8.41
CA THR A 87 -15.29 -8.96 7.11
C THR A 87 -13.95 -8.63 6.44
N VAL A 88 -13.54 -9.45 5.48
CA VAL A 88 -12.35 -9.17 4.65
C VAL A 88 -12.47 -7.78 4.01
N ARG A 89 -13.65 -7.42 3.49
CA ARG A 89 -13.90 -6.09 2.92
C ARG A 89 -13.57 -4.98 3.91
N GLN A 90 -14.12 -5.06 5.11
CA GLN A 90 -13.88 -4.07 6.18
C GLN A 90 -12.41 -4.02 6.57
N CYS A 91 -11.75 -5.16 6.64
CA CYS A 91 -10.31 -5.24 6.91
C CYS A 91 -9.50 -4.53 5.82
N LEU A 92 -9.85 -4.69 4.55
CA LEU A 92 -9.13 -4.03 3.45
C LEU A 92 -9.26 -2.52 3.52
N TYR A 93 -10.42 -1.98 3.88
CA TYR A 93 -10.59 -0.54 4.09
C TYR A 93 -9.75 -0.03 5.26
N ALA A 94 -9.74 -0.73 6.38
CA ALA A 94 -8.90 -0.38 7.53
C ALA A 94 -7.41 -0.43 7.19
N LEU A 95 -7.00 -1.45 6.43
CA LEU A 95 -5.62 -1.65 5.99
C LEU A 95 -5.12 -0.51 5.10
N LEU A 96 -5.89 -0.16 4.07
CA LEU A 96 -5.45 0.80 3.05
C LEU A 96 -5.74 2.26 3.41
N LEU A 97 -6.86 2.55 4.06
CA LEU A 97 -7.21 3.92 4.42
C LEU A 97 -6.49 4.40 5.68
N LYS A 98 -6.51 3.59 6.74
CA LYS A 98 -5.92 3.93 8.03
C LYS A 98 -4.49 3.40 8.20
N SER A 99 -4.10 2.42 7.40
CA SER A 99 -2.80 1.74 7.54
C SER A 99 -2.67 0.93 8.86
N ALA A 100 -3.76 0.31 9.29
CA ALA A 100 -3.80 -0.44 10.56
C ALA A 100 -2.95 -1.72 10.49
N ASN A 101 -1.91 -1.81 11.32
CA ASN A 101 -0.94 -2.90 11.27
C ASN A 101 -1.49 -4.22 11.79
N GLU A 102 -2.31 -4.21 12.87
CA GLU A 102 -2.94 -5.43 13.37
C GLU A 102 -3.89 -6.06 12.36
N VAL A 103 -4.50 -5.25 11.51
CA VAL A 103 -5.39 -5.74 10.44
C VAL A 103 -4.58 -6.51 9.40
N GLY A 104 -3.39 -6.04 9.07
CA GLY A 104 -2.45 -6.77 8.21
C GLY A 104 -2.11 -8.15 8.78
N ASN A 105 -1.82 -8.22 10.07
CA ASN A 105 -1.54 -9.48 10.77
C ASN A 105 -2.75 -10.43 10.73
N ALA A 106 -3.95 -9.93 11.02
CA ALA A 106 -5.16 -10.73 11.01
C ALA A 106 -5.50 -11.28 9.62
N LEU A 107 -5.33 -10.47 8.59
CA LEU A 107 -5.53 -10.90 7.21
C LEU A 107 -4.50 -11.97 6.80
N ALA A 108 -3.25 -11.82 7.21
CA ALA A 108 -2.19 -12.80 6.94
C ALA A 108 -2.52 -14.15 7.58
N GLU A 109 -2.97 -14.15 8.83
CA GLU A 109 -3.41 -15.38 9.51
C GLU A 109 -4.64 -16.00 8.84
N HIS A 110 -5.59 -15.17 8.43
CA HIS A 110 -6.81 -15.65 7.76
C HIS A 110 -6.52 -16.35 6.43
N VAL A 111 -5.62 -15.76 5.62
CA VAL A 111 -5.28 -16.28 4.30
C VAL A 111 -4.32 -17.48 4.36
N ALA A 112 -3.32 -17.41 5.23
CA ALA A 112 -2.17 -18.31 5.19
C ALA A 112 -1.85 -19.00 6.53
N GLY A 113 -2.51 -18.64 7.61
CA GLY A 113 -2.32 -19.22 8.94
C GLY A 113 -1.21 -18.55 9.77
N SER A 114 -0.29 -17.82 9.16
CA SER A 114 0.78 -17.08 9.84
C SER A 114 1.31 -15.94 8.98
N ASN A 115 2.00 -14.99 9.60
CA ASN A 115 2.69 -13.92 8.88
C ASN A 115 3.78 -14.47 7.95
N GLN A 116 4.52 -15.48 8.39
CA GLN A 116 5.57 -16.09 7.58
C GLN A 116 5.00 -16.75 6.32
N ALA A 117 3.96 -17.56 6.46
CA ALA A 117 3.31 -18.22 5.32
C ALA A 117 2.69 -17.20 4.36
N PHE A 118 2.15 -16.10 4.89
CA PHE A 118 1.63 -15.02 4.07
C PHE A 118 2.76 -14.28 3.33
N ALA A 119 3.87 -14.01 4.00
CA ALA A 119 5.05 -13.40 3.37
C ALA A 119 5.56 -14.27 2.20
N ASP A 120 5.51 -15.58 2.33
CA ASP A 120 5.86 -16.50 1.24
C ASP A 120 4.94 -16.31 0.02
N LYS A 121 3.65 -16.08 0.25
CA LYS A 121 2.69 -15.76 -0.83
C LYS A 121 2.99 -14.39 -1.44
N MET A 122 3.33 -13.39 -0.63
CA MET A 122 3.72 -12.06 -1.13
C MET A 122 4.97 -12.17 -2.02
N ASN A 123 5.96 -12.92 -1.61
CA ASN A 123 7.19 -13.12 -2.38
C ASN A 123 6.94 -13.90 -3.68
N ALA A 124 6.08 -14.91 -3.65
CA ALA A 124 5.68 -15.63 -4.86
C ALA A 124 4.96 -14.71 -5.85
N LYS A 125 4.08 -13.83 -5.37
CA LYS A 125 3.40 -12.83 -6.21
C LYS A 125 4.38 -11.83 -6.79
N ALA A 126 5.32 -11.33 -5.98
CA ALA A 126 6.37 -10.42 -6.45
C ALA A 126 7.18 -11.06 -7.59
N ALA A 127 7.59 -12.32 -7.43
CA ALA A 127 8.31 -13.04 -8.48
C ALA A 127 7.47 -13.17 -9.77
N ALA A 128 6.18 -13.50 -9.63
CA ALA A 128 5.26 -13.60 -10.76
C ALA A 128 5.07 -12.28 -11.51
N LEU A 129 5.21 -11.14 -10.82
CA LEU A 129 5.12 -9.80 -11.40
C LEU A 129 6.45 -9.31 -12.00
N GLY A 130 7.51 -10.09 -11.90
CA GLY A 130 8.83 -9.70 -12.41
C GLY A 130 9.64 -8.84 -11.45
N CYS A 131 9.29 -8.80 -10.17
CA CYS A 131 10.04 -8.08 -9.14
C CYS A 131 11.28 -8.87 -8.73
N THR A 132 12.46 -8.45 -9.18
CA THR A 132 13.72 -9.16 -8.96
C THR A 132 14.50 -8.68 -7.75
N ASN A 133 14.14 -7.53 -7.18
CA ASN A 133 14.86 -6.88 -6.06
C ASN A 133 13.92 -6.58 -4.89
N THR A 134 12.97 -7.46 -4.63
CA THR A 134 11.97 -7.32 -3.59
C THR A 134 11.93 -8.56 -2.72
N HIS A 135 11.84 -8.34 -1.40
CA HIS A 135 11.61 -9.40 -0.44
C HIS A 135 10.74 -8.86 0.70
N PHE A 136 9.69 -9.60 1.02
CA PHE A 136 8.76 -9.27 2.11
C PHE A 136 8.90 -10.27 3.24
N THR A 137 8.90 -9.77 4.47
CA THR A 137 8.94 -10.59 5.70
C THR A 137 7.65 -10.48 6.51
N ASN A 138 6.80 -9.49 6.19
CA ASN A 138 5.58 -9.21 6.95
C ASN A 138 4.53 -8.53 6.07
N PRO A 139 3.26 -8.50 6.51
CA PRO A 139 2.15 -7.94 5.72
C PRO A 139 1.94 -6.43 5.90
N HIS A 140 2.66 -5.76 6.79
CA HIS A 140 2.35 -4.38 7.19
C HIS A 140 3.43 -3.36 6.83
N GLY A 141 4.66 -3.78 6.63
CA GLY A 141 5.76 -2.90 6.22
C GLY A 141 6.60 -2.33 7.36
N LEU A 142 6.43 -2.80 8.60
CA LEU A 142 7.33 -2.45 9.68
C LEU A 142 8.74 -2.96 9.39
N ASN A 143 9.75 -2.21 9.84
CA ASN A 143 11.13 -2.45 9.44
C ASN A 143 11.65 -3.83 9.82
N ASP A 144 12.29 -4.46 8.86
CA ASP A 144 13.07 -5.68 9.00
C ASP A 144 14.20 -5.59 7.98
N PRO A 145 15.45 -5.94 8.31
CA PRO A 145 16.57 -5.87 7.35
C PRO A 145 16.35 -6.66 6.08
N ASP A 146 15.52 -7.70 6.12
CA ASP A 146 15.20 -8.55 4.99
C ASP A 146 13.90 -8.14 4.26
N HIS A 147 13.28 -7.03 4.66
CA HIS A 147 12.06 -6.50 4.08
C HIS A 147 12.38 -5.25 3.27
N TYR A 148 12.47 -5.40 1.95
CA TYR A 148 12.88 -4.33 1.06
C TYR A 148 12.20 -4.44 -0.30
N THR A 149 12.22 -3.33 -1.03
CA THR A 149 11.77 -3.26 -2.43
C THR A 149 12.53 -2.15 -3.14
N THR A 150 12.24 -1.97 -4.42
CA THR A 150 12.74 -0.85 -5.24
C THR A 150 11.57 -0.04 -5.75
N ALA A 151 11.82 1.19 -6.19
CA ALA A 151 10.78 2.02 -6.80
C ALA A 151 10.20 1.35 -8.06
N HIS A 152 11.05 0.72 -8.86
CA HIS A 152 10.62 -0.02 -10.06
C HIS A 152 9.73 -1.21 -9.70
N ASP A 153 10.17 -2.07 -8.78
CA ASP A 153 9.37 -3.23 -8.35
C ASP A 153 8.06 -2.81 -7.72
N MET A 154 8.07 -1.77 -6.89
CA MET A 154 6.84 -1.27 -6.27
C MET A 154 5.86 -0.71 -7.31
N ALA A 155 6.35 -0.10 -8.39
CA ALA A 155 5.51 0.34 -9.50
C ALA A 155 4.85 -0.85 -10.21
N LEU A 156 5.55 -1.97 -10.40
CA LEU A 156 4.99 -3.20 -10.95
C LEU A 156 3.90 -3.77 -10.03
N ILE A 157 4.13 -3.74 -8.73
CA ILE A 157 3.15 -4.19 -7.71
C ILE A 157 1.91 -3.29 -7.74
N ALA A 158 2.10 -1.97 -7.74
CA ALA A 158 1.01 -1.01 -7.81
C ALA A 158 0.17 -1.16 -9.09
N ARG A 159 0.84 -1.41 -10.22
CA ARG A 159 0.17 -1.69 -11.49
C ARG A 159 -0.77 -2.88 -11.37
N ALA A 160 -0.30 -3.99 -10.84
CA ALA A 160 -1.11 -5.20 -10.62
C ALA A 160 -2.24 -4.95 -9.62
N ALA A 161 -1.95 -4.24 -8.52
CA ALA A 161 -2.94 -3.90 -7.50
C ALA A 161 -4.10 -3.10 -8.08
N PHE A 162 -3.82 -2.08 -8.89
CA PHE A 162 -4.85 -1.23 -9.49
C PHE A 162 -5.52 -1.86 -10.74
N GLN A 163 -5.04 -2.98 -11.22
CA GLN A 163 -5.76 -3.84 -12.18
C GLN A 163 -6.77 -4.75 -11.49
N ASN A 164 -6.65 -4.95 -10.19
CA ASN A 164 -7.61 -5.69 -9.38
C ASN A 164 -8.73 -4.74 -8.95
N ASP A 165 -9.97 -5.04 -9.33
CA ASP A 165 -11.12 -4.16 -9.07
C ASP A 165 -11.38 -3.93 -7.59
N VAL A 166 -11.16 -4.94 -6.75
CA VAL A 166 -11.33 -4.83 -5.28
C VAL A 166 -10.30 -3.84 -4.71
N VAL A 167 -9.03 -4.04 -5.00
CA VAL A 167 -7.96 -3.16 -4.49
C VAL A 167 -8.14 -1.74 -5.01
N LYS A 168 -8.43 -1.57 -6.30
CA LYS A 168 -8.68 -0.26 -6.91
C LYS A 168 -9.84 0.45 -6.20
N THR A 169 -10.95 -0.23 -5.96
CA THR A 169 -12.12 0.34 -5.29
C THR A 169 -11.77 0.82 -3.89
N VAL A 170 -11.11 -0.02 -3.09
CA VAL A 170 -10.73 0.31 -1.71
C VAL A 170 -9.71 1.46 -1.69
N ALA A 171 -8.66 1.36 -2.49
CA ALA A 171 -7.59 2.36 -2.53
C ALA A 171 -8.02 3.70 -3.15
N SER A 172 -9.18 3.76 -3.79
CA SER A 172 -9.77 4.98 -4.35
C SER A 172 -10.82 5.62 -3.45
N THR A 173 -11.11 5.02 -2.29
CA THR A 173 -12.13 5.47 -1.36
C THR A 173 -11.56 6.48 -0.38
N ARG A 174 -12.31 7.58 -0.11
CA ARG A 174 -11.85 8.62 0.82
C ARG A 174 -12.17 8.33 2.27
N THR A 175 -13.36 7.82 2.55
CA THR A 175 -13.80 7.49 3.92
C THR A 175 -14.57 6.18 3.91
N TYR A 176 -14.51 5.47 5.03
CA TYR A 176 -15.28 4.26 5.24
C TYR A 176 -15.58 4.10 6.74
N THR A 177 -16.79 3.72 7.09
CA THR A 177 -17.18 3.49 8.49
C THR A 177 -17.08 2.03 8.83
N LEU A 178 -16.20 1.71 9.79
CA LEU A 178 -15.99 0.37 10.31
C LEU A 178 -17.06 0.03 11.36
N PRO A 179 -17.38 -1.26 11.56
CA PRO A 179 -18.38 -1.68 12.55
C PRO A 179 -17.88 -1.47 13.98
N ALA A 180 -18.81 -1.65 14.93
CA ALA A 180 -18.48 -1.62 16.35
C ALA A 180 -17.49 -2.73 16.72
N THR A 181 -16.54 -2.39 17.58
CA THR A 181 -15.56 -3.30 18.17
C THR A 181 -15.48 -3.03 19.66
N LYS A 182 -14.72 -3.83 20.42
CA LYS A 182 -14.64 -3.66 21.89
C LYS A 182 -14.14 -2.27 22.28
N LYS A 183 -13.12 -1.74 21.60
CA LYS A 183 -12.55 -0.41 21.89
C LYS A 183 -13.26 0.73 21.18
N ASN A 184 -14.01 0.44 20.12
CA ASN A 184 -14.79 1.41 19.36
C ASN A 184 -16.26 0.95 19.27
N PRO A 185 -17.00 0.99 20.36
CA PRO A 185 -18.38 0.43 20.41
C PRO A 185 -19.38 1.16 19.52
N SER A 186 -19.08 2.38 19.10
CA SER A 186 -19.90 3.15 18.15
C SER A 186 -19.39 3.05 16.71
N GLY A 187 -18.43 2.17 16.44
CA GLY A 187 -17.75 2.10 15.15
C GLY A 187 -16.63 3.14 15.03
N LEU A 188 -15.96 3.15 13.88
CA LEU A 188 -14.85 4.05 13.60
C LEU A 188 -14.88 4.44 12.13
N THR A 189 -14.89 5.73 11.83
CA THR A 189 -14.72 6.21 10.46
C THR A 189 -13.23 6.39 10.18
N VAL A 190 -12.73 5.70 9.15
CA VAL A 190 -11.36 5.81 8.68
C VAL A 190 -11.32 6.68 7.42
N THR A 191 -10.27 7.46 7.29
CA THR A 191 -10.08 8.41 6.19
C THR A 191 -8.78 8.11 5.45
N MET A 192 -8.82 8.18 4.13
CA MET A 192 -7.67 7.97 3.26
C MET A 192 -6.50 8.88 3.65
N GLY A 193 -5.34 8.25 3.88
CA GLY A 193 -4.11 8.97 4.24
C GLY A 193 -3.45 9.72 3.08
N HIS A 194 -3.74 9.35 1.84
CA HIS A 194 -3.18 10.02 0.66
C HIS A 194 -3.88 11.36 0.42
N LYS A 195 -3.19 12.45 0.72
CA LYS A 195 -3.78 13.81 0.74
C LYS A 195 -4.20 14.33 -0.63
N MET A 196 -3.57 13.85 -1.70
CA MET A 196 -3.89 14.27 -3.07
C MET A 196 -5.27 13.81 -3.52
N LEU A 197 -5.92 12.88 -2.80
CA LEU A 197 -7.29 12.42 -3.09
C LEU A 197 -8.36 13.28 -2.41
N ASN A 198 -8.02 14.14 -1.47
CA ASN A 198 -8.98 14.95 -0.74
C ASN A 198 -9.15 16.33 -1.38
N PRO A 199 -10.33 16.67 -1.97
CA PRO A 199 -10.56 17.98 -2.60
C PRO A 199 -10.42 19.17 -1.64
N SER A 200 -10.55 18.97 -0.34
CA SER A 200 -10.39 20.02 0.68
C SER A 200 -8.94 20.23 1.10
N ASP A 201 -8.01 19.39 0.68
CA ASP A 201 -6.59 19.49 1.01
C ASP A 201 -5.85 20.31 -0.07
N SER A 202 -4.90 21.16 0.35
CA SER A 202 -4.09 21.98 -0.57
C SER A 202 -3.25 21.14 -1.55
N ARG A 203 -3.02 19.86 -1.24
CA ARG A 203 -2.27 18.92 -2.07
C ARG A 203 -3.14 18.16 -3.06
N TYR A 204 -4.46 18.42 -3.07
CA TYR A 204 -5.38 17.80 -4.02
C TYR A 204 -4.95 18.01 -5.46
N TYR A 205 -5.00 16.93 -6.23
CA TYR A 205 -4.70 16.94 -7.66
C TYR A 205 -5.77 16.15 -8.40
N GLU A 206 -6.48 16.81 -9.30
CA GLU A 206 -7.51 16.18 -10.12
C GLU A 206 -6.91 15.12 -11.03
N GLY A 207 -7.53 13.93 -11.08
CA GLY A 207 -7.03 12.78 -11.85
C GLY A 207 -6.34 11.72 -11.01
N ILE A 208 -6.05 12.01 -9.74
CA ILE A 208 -5.56 10.98 -8.81
C ILE A 208 -6.71 10.00 -8.51
N ILE A 209 -6.50 8.73 -8.80
CA ILE A 209 -7.51 7.69 -8.58
C ILE A 209 -7.27 6.86 -7.33
N GLY A 210 -6.05 6.85 -6.82
CA GLY A 210 -5.75 6.12 -5.59
C GLY A 210 -4.26 6.10 -5.29
N GLY A 211 -3.90 5.41 -4.24
CA GLY A 211 -2.51 5.26 -3.82
C GLY A 211 -2.38 4.77 -2.39
N LYS A 212 -1.17 4.88 -1.87
CA LYS A 212 -0.84 4.50 -0.50
C LYS A 212 0.35 5.31 0.00
N THR A 213 0.28 5.76 1.24
CA THR A 213 1.37 6.42 1.94
C THR A 213 2.12 5.45 2.85
N GLY A 214 3.38 5.76 3.14
CA GLY A 214 4.16 5.04 4.13
C GLY A 214 5.19 5.94 4.79
N TYR A 215 5.51 5.61 6.04
CA TYR A 215 6.57 6.26 6.79
C TYR A 215 7.08 5.38 7.92
N THR A 216 8.38 5.29 8.03
CA THR A 216 9.11 4.90 9.25
C THR A 216 10.37 5.75 9.31
N SER A 217 11.00 5.86 10.48
CA SER A 217 12.24 6.63 10.60
C SER A 217 13.35 6.10 9.67
N LYS A 218 13.41 4.80 9.43
CA LYS A 218 14.39 4.17 8.54
C LYS A 218 14.02 4.25 7.06
N ALA A 219 12.74 4.14 6.75
CA ALA A 219 12.26 4.20 5.37
C ALA A 219 12.22 5.63 4.82
N GLY A 220 12.03 6.63 5.68
CA GLY A 220 11.64 7.95 5.26
C GLY A 220 10.19 7.93 4.75
N ASN A 221 9.78 8.98 4.06
CA ASN A 221 8.45 9.03 3.42
C ASN A 221 8.46 8.21 2.13
N THR A 222 7.45 7.36 1.98
CA THR A 222 7.19 6.59 0.77
C THR A 222 5.78 6.87 0.27
N LEU A 223 5.59 6.84 -1.05
CA LEU A 223 4.31 7.18 -1.65
C LEU A 223 4.13 6.42 -2.95
N VAL A 224 2.96 5.81 -3.10
CA VAL A 224 2.46 5.32 -4.38
C VAL A 224 1.27 6.19 -4.77
N THR A 225 1.29 6.70 -5.98
CA THR A 225 0.19 7.50 -6.55
C THR A 225 -0.17 6.95 -7.91
N VAL A 226 -1.46 6.72 -8.12
CA VAL A 226 -2.00 6.31 -9.42
C VAL A 226 -2.93 7.40 -9.92
N ALA A 227 -2.64 7.92 -11.11
CA ALA A 227 -3.42 8.95 -11.76
C ALA A 227 -3.97 8.44 -13.09
N GLU A 228 -5.12 8.96 -13.50
CA GLU A 228 -5.74 8.65 -14.79
C GLU A 228 -6.34 9.92 -15.39
N ARG A 229 -5.89 10.27 -16.59
CA ARG A 229 -6.40 11.40 -17.37
C ARG A 229 -6.50 11.00 -18.85
N ASN A 230 -7.63 11.33 -19.46
CA ASN A 230 -7.85 11.07 -20.88
C ASN A 230 -7.60 9.60 -21.29
N GLY A 231 -7.95 8.66 -20.39
CA GLY A 231 -7.75 7.24 -20.60
C GLY A 231 -6.31 6.75 -20.40
N VAL A 232 -5.38 7.62 -19.98
CA VAL A 232 -3.98 7.26 -19.70
C VAL A 232 -3.79 7.12 -18.21
N ARG A 233 -3.34 5.94 -17.77
CA ARG A 233 -3.02 5.67 -16.38
C ARG A 233 -1.52 5.77 -16.14
N MET A 234 -1.15 6.52 -15.11
CA MET A 234 0.23 6.73 -14.70
C MET A 234 0.41 6.27 -13.26
N ILE A 235 1.55 5.65 -12.98
CA ILE A 235 1.91 5.19 -11.64
C ILE A 235 3.21 5.88 -11.24
N ALA A 236 3.17 6.58 -10.11
CA ALA A 236 4.34 7.22 -9.53
C ALA A 236 4.69 6.57 -8.20
N VAL A 237 5.95 6.21 -8.01
CA VAL A 237 6.47 5.68 -6.75
C VAL A 237 7.62 6.57 -6.30
N VAL A 238 7.56 7.00 -5.04
CA VAL A 238 8.59 7.80 -4.39
C VAL A 238 9.10 7.03 -3.17
N MET A 239 10.42 6.87 -3.09
CA MET A 239 11.10 6.16 -2.00
C MET A 239 12.06 7.09 -1.27
N LYS A 240 12.08 6.97 0.07
CA LYS A 240 13.01 7.66 0.96
C LYS A 240 13.06 9.17 0.70
N SER A 241 11.90 9.81 0.74
CA SER A 241 11.79 11.26 0.73
C SER A 241 12.02 11.80 2.14
N GLN A 242 12.89 12.79 2.27
CA GLN A 242 13.28 13.38 3.56
C GLN A 242 12.37 14.53 3.97
N SER A 243 11.64 15.10 3.03
CA SER A 243 10.68 16.17 3.27
C SER A 243 9.26 15.64 3.02
N THR A 244 8.35 16.50 2.58
CA THR A 244 7.05 16.00 2.18
C THR A 244 7.13 15.26 0.84
N HIS A 245 6.71 14.00 0.82
CA HIS A 245 6.69 13.16 -0.38
C HIS A 245 5.70 13.66 -1.44
N TYR A 246 4.82 14.59 -1.10
CA TYR A 246 3.87 15.21 -2.04
C TYR A 246 4.50 16.26 -2.95
N THR A 247 5.69 16.78 -2.62
CA THR A 247 6.42 17.70 -3.50
C THR A 247 7.04 17.02 -4.70
N ASP A 248 7.30 15.74 -4.62
CA ASP A 248 7.87 14.93 -5.69
C ASP A 248 6.78 14.40 -6.63
#